data_727db64f836a2b372ad5700cb680c8f3
#
_entry.id   727db64f836a2b372ad5700cb680c8f3
#
_cell.length_a   1.000
_cell.length_b   1.000
_cell.length_c   1.000
_cell.angle_alpha   90.00
_cell.angle_beta   90.00
_cell.angle_gamma   90.00
#
_symmetry.space_group_name_H-M   'P 1'
#
loop_
_entity.id
_entity.type
_entity.pdbx_description
1 polymer ?
#
loop_
_entity_poly.entity_id
_entity_poly.type
_entity_poly.pdbx_seq_one_letter_code
_entity_poly.pdbx_strand_id
1 'polypeptide(L)'
;GGVVEAIGEGVTSVAVGDHVIPLYTPECGECKFCLSGKTNLCQKIRTTQGKGLMPDGTSRFSCNGEPIFHYMGCSTFSEYTVLPEISLAKVNPEAPLEEVCLLGCGVTTGMGAVMNTAKVEAGATVAIFGLGGIGLSAVIGAAMASASRIIAIDVNESKFELARKLGATDCINPKAFNKPIQEVIVELTDGGVDYSFECIGNVDVMRSALECCHKG
;
A
#
# COMPACT_ATOMS: atom_id res chain seq x y z
N GLY A 1 10.81 -6.67 5.89
CA GLY A 1 11.44 -7.86 5.36
C GLY A 1 12.27 -8.56 6.42
N GLY A 2 12.57 -9.82 6.20
CA GLY A 2 13.38 -10.59 7.14
C GLY A 2 13.87 -11.91 6.55
N VAL A 3 14.65 -12.62 7.35
CA VAL A 3 15.19 -13.95 7.02
C VAL A 3 14.58 -14.97 7.95
N VAL A 4 14.18 -16.12 7.41
CA VAL A 4 13.62 -17.22 8.22
C VAL A 4 14.72 -17.86 9.06
N GLU A 5 14.60 -17.77 10.38
CA GLU A 5 15.55 -18.34 11.34
C GLU A 5 15.17 -19.75 11.77
N ALA A 6 13.86 -20.03 11.88
CA ALA A 6 13.35 -21.33 12.27
C ALA A 6 11.96 -21.54 11.66
N ILE A 7 11.58 -22.80 11.47
CA ILE A 7 10.25 -23.19 10.98
C ILE A 7 9.57 -24.11 11.99
N GLY A 8 8.25 -23.97 12.12
CA GLY A 8 7.42 -24.86 12.91
C GLY A 8 7.14 -26.20 12.21
N GLU A 9 6.59 -27.15 12.95
CA GLU A 9 6.15 -28.42 12.39
C GLU A 9 5.06 -28.20 11.31
N GLY A 10 5.19 -28.88 10.19
CA GLY A 10 4.24 -28.81 9.07
C GLY A 10 4.43 -27.65 8.11
N VAL A 11 5.37 -26.73 8.36
CA VAL A 11 5.69 -25.64 7.43
C VAL A 11 6.39 -26.19 6.19
N THR A 12 5.90 -25.83 5.00
CA THR A 12 6.40 -26.33 3.71
C THR A 12 6.70 -25.26 2.67
N SER A 13 6.17 -24.04 2.81
CA SER A 13 6.31 -22.98 1.82
C SER A 13 7.62 -22.17 1.95
N VAL A 14 8.25 -22.23 3.14
CA VAL A 14 9.50 -21.54 3.44
C VAL A 14 10.48 -22.48 4.16
N ALA A 15 11.76 -22.18 4.04
CA ALA A 15 12.85 -22.88 4.71
C ALA A 15 13.74 -21.87 5.46
N VAL A 16 14.53 -22.38 6.42
CA VAL A 16 15.56 -21.56 7.12
C VAL A 16 16.51 -20.94 6.10
N GLY A 17 16.78 -19.66 6.23
CA GLY A 17 17.59 -18.86 5.31
C GLY A 17 16.81 -18.19 4.18
N ASP A 18 15.52 -18.49 4.01
CA ASP A 18 14.70 -17.81 2.99
C ASP A 18 14.47 -16.33 3.36
N HIS A 19 14.58 -15.46 2.35
CA HIS A 19 14.19 -14.07 2.45
C HIS A 19 12.69 -13.92 2.25
N VAL A 20 12.02 -13.20 3.16
CA VAL A 20 10.56 -13.09 3.18
C VAL A 20 10.06 -11.68 3.46
N ILE A 21 8.88 -11.37 2.96
CA ILE A 21 8.12 -10.17 3.29
C ILE A 21 6.86 -10.60 4.05
N PRO A 22 6.64 -10.11 5.28
CA PRO A 22 5.42 -10.35 6.02
C PRO A 22 4.22 -9.62 5.42
N LEU A 23 3.06 -10.25 5.49
CA LEU A 23 1.77 -9.71 5.08
C LEU A 23 0.86 -9.58 6.31
N TYR A 24 0.37 -8.38 6.58
CA TYR A 24 -0.51 -8.15 7.72
C TYR A 24 -1.99 -8.52 7.43
N THR A 25 -2.33 -8.78 6.19
CA THR A 25 -3.63 -9.32 5.76
C THR A 25 -3.48 -10.70 5.16
N PRO A 26 -3.12 -11.73 5.97
CA PRO A 26 -3.00 -13.08 5.46
C PRO A 26 -4.36 -13.66 5.08
N GLU A 27 -4.34 -14.77 4.36
CA GLU A 27 -5.52 -15.50 3.95
C GLU A 27 -5.53 -16.92 4.55
N CYS A 28 -6.68 -17.55 4.66
CA CYS A 28 -6.76 -18.96 5.12
C CYS A 28 -6.74 -19.96 3.97
N GLY A 29 -6.87 -19.51 2.72
CA GLY A 29 -6.93 -20.37 1.54
C GLY A 29 -8.25 -21.15 1.35
N GLU A 30 -9.16 -21.18 2.35
CA GLU A 30 -10.30 -22.10 2.38
C GLU A 30 -11.68 -21.41 2.34
N CYS A 31 -11.79 -20.16 2.85
CA CYS A 31 -13.08 -19.50 2.93
C CYS A 31 -13.55 -19.02 1.55
N LYS A 32 -14.85 -18.74 1.43
CA LYS A 32 -15.47 -18.28 0.17
C LYS A 32 -14.75 -17.10 -0.49
N PHE A 33 -14.18 -16.21 0.29
CA PHE A 33 -13.45 -15.06 -0.25
C PHE A 33 -12.08 -15.46 -0.78
N CYS A 34 -11.32 -16.28 -0.06
CA CYS A 34 -10.04 -16.78 -0.54
C CYS A 34 -10.23 -17.60 -1.84
N LEU A 35 -11.21 -18.48 -1.87
CA LEU A 35 -11.53 -19.29 -3.06
C LEU A 35 -12.05 -18.45 -4.25
N SER A 36 -12.60 -17.25 -4.00
CA SER A 36 -13.04 -16.31 -5.06
C SER A 36 -11.95 -15.37 -5.55
N GLY A 37 -10.72 -15.48 -5.03
CA GLY A 37 -9.60 -14.57 -5.34
C GLY A 37 -9.64 -13.23 -4.58
N LYS A 38 -10.66 -12.98 -3.75
CA LYS A 38 -10.75 -11.77 -2.90
C LYS A 38 -10.14 -12.03 -1.52
N THR A 39 -8.88 -12.43 -1.50
CA THR A 39 -8.19 -12.94 -0.30
C THR A 39 -8.05 -11.90 0.81
N ASN A 40 -8.00 -10.62 0.46
CA ASN A 40 -8.03 -9.50 1.41
C ASN A 40 -9.33 -9.42 2.24
N LEU A 41 -10.38 -10.15 1.85
CA LEU A 41 -11.64 -10.25 2.57
C LEU A 41 -11.74 -11.52 3.43
N CYS A 42 -10.64 -12.25 3.63
CA CYS A 42 -10.62 -13.46 4.45
C CYS A 42 -11.26 -13.23 5.81
N GLN A 43 -12.25 -14.06 6.14
CA GLN A 43 -13.01 -13.91 7.39
C GLN A 43 -12.37 -14.68 8.55
N LYS A 44 -11.71 -15.83 8.29
CA LYS A 44 -11.11 -16.64 9.35
C LYS A 44 -9.98 -15.93 10.08
N ILE A 45 -9.06 -15.33 9.35
CA ILE A 45 -7.89 -14.64 9.94
C ILE A 45 -8.29 -13.47 10.84
N ARG A 46 -9.33 -12.73 10.45
CA ARG A 46 -9.78 -11.56 11.22
C ARG A 46 -10.33 -11.91 12.61
N THR A 47 -10.76 -13.13 12.84
CA THR A 47 -11.29 -13.55 14.13
C THR A 47 -10.23 -13.60 15.24
N THR A 48 -8.98 -13.84 14.89
CA THR A 48 -7.84 -13.90 15.82
C THR A 48 -6.91 -12.72 15.68
N GLN A 49 -6.58 -12.31 14.46
CA GLN A 49 -5.67 -11.20 14.19
C GLN A 49 -6.14 -9.88 14.85
N GLY A 50 -7.41 -9.54 14.75
CA GLY A 50 -7.98 -8.34 15.37
C GLY A 50 -7.94 -8.35 16.90
N LYS A 51 -7.72 -9.51 17.51
CA LYS A 51 -7.51 -9.70 18.95
C LYS A 51 -6.03 -9.75 19.34
N GLY A 52 -5.12 -9.58 18.40
CA GLY A 52 -3.68 -9.69 18.62
C GLY A 52 -3.20 -11.12 18.86
N LEU A 53 -3.86 -12.11 18.26
CA LEU A 53 -3.58 -13.53 18.45
C LEU A 53 -3.20 -14.21 17.14
N MET A 54 -2.43 -15.28 17.25
CA MET A 54 -2.16 -16.22 16.16
C MET A 54 -3.45 -16.96 15.76
N PRO A 55 -3.49 -17.62 14.58
CA PRO A 55 -4.67 -18.40 14.15
C PRO A 55 -5.16 -19.46 15.15
N ASP A 56 -4.26 -20.00 16.00
CA ASP A 56 -4.59 -20.94 17.06
C ASP A 56 -5.17 -20.31 18.34
N GLY A 57 -5.34 -18.97 18.33
CA GLY A 57 -5.91 -18.22 19.45
C GLY A 57 -4.92 -17.92 20.58
N THR A 58 -3.62 -18.11 20.37
CA THR A 58 -2.58 -17.85 21.38
C THR A 58 -1.62 -16.74 20.95
N SER A 59 -0.80 -16.23 21.86
CA SER A 59 0.32 -15.34 21.56
C SER A 59 1.65 -16.09 21.67
N ARG A 60 2.64 -15.68 20.88
CA ARG A 60 4.02 -16.16 20.94
C ARG A 60 4.94 -15.21 21.70
N PHE A 61 4.39 -14.10 22.18
CA PHE A 61 5.17 -13.10 22.90
C PHE A 61 4.76 -13.03 24.36
N SER A 62 5.75 -12.77 25.22
CA SER A 62 5.52 -12.53 26.63
C SER A 62 6.52 -11.50 27.19
N CYS A 63 6.13 -10.81 28.24
CA CYS A 63 6.99 -9.93 29.03
C CYS A 63 6.83 -10.29 30.52
N ASN A 64 7.91 -10.64 31.19
CA ASN A 64 7.89 -11.08 32.60
C ASN A 64 6.87 -12.20 32.89
N GLY A 65 6.65 -13.11 31.92
CA GLY A 65 5.70 -14.22 32.03
C GLY A 65 4.26 -13.87 31.65
N GLU A 66 3.93 -12.62 31.44
CA GLU A 66 2.61 -12.20 30.96
C GLU A 66 2.56 -12.15 29.43
N PRO A 67 1.48 -12.66 28.81
CA PRO A 67 1.35 -12.66 27.34
C PRO A 67 1.22 -11.24 26.80
N ILE A 68 1.91 -10.97 25.67
CA ILE A 68 1.79 -9.74 24.88
C ILE A 68 1.08 -10.06 23.58
N PHE A 69 0.18 -9.19 23.16
CA PHE A 69 -0.54 -9.35 21.90
C PHE A 69 0.35 -9.09 20.68
N HIS A 70 0.07 -9.80 19.60
CA HIS A 70 0.64 -9.51 18.28
C HIS A 70 0.07 -8.21 17.72
N TYR A 71 0.92 -7.41 17.08
CA TYR A 71 0.47 -6.22 16.35
C TYR A 71 0.21 -6.58 14.88
N MET A 72 -1.05 -6.44 14.44
CA MET A 72 -1.50 -6.71 13.06
C MET A 72 -1.08 -8.11 12.53
N GLY A 73 -0.94 -9.10 13.42
CA GLY A 73 -0.49 -10.44 13.06
C GLY A 73 0.98 -10.56 12.63
N CYS A 74 1.72 -9.46 12.50
CA CYS A 74 3.10 -9.43 12.00
C CYS A 74 4.13 -9.08 13.07
N SER A 75 3.84 -8.08 13.92
CA SER A 75 4.74 -7.61 15.00
C SER A 75 6.19 -7.35 14.55
N THR A 76 6.36 -6.73 13.37
CA THR A 76 7.67 -6.58 12.72
C THR A 76 8.55 -5.45 13.26
N PHE A 77 8.07 -4.67 14.24
CA PHE A 77 8.89 -3.73 15.01
C PHE A 77 9.66 -4.46 16.14
N SER A 78 10.38 -5.51 15.78
CA SER A 78 11.17 -6.36 16.67
C SER A 78 12.28 -7.04 15.89
N GLU A 79 13.35 -7.47 16.57
CA GLU A 79 14.45 -8.21 15.95
C GLU A 79 14.00 -9.59 15.45
N TYR A 80 13.05 -10.20 16.18
CA TYR A 80 12.46 -11.50 15.82
C TYR A 80 10.95 -11.44 15.95
N THR A 81 10.26 -12.12 15.07
CA THR A 81 8.80 -12.28 15.13
C THR A 81 8.40 -13.71 14.75
N VAL A 82 7.23 -14.14 15.19
CA VAL A 82 6.62 -15.41 14.82
C VAL A 82 5.36 -15.14 14.02
N LEU A 83 5.29 -15.74 12.84
CA LEU A 83 4.23 -15.51 11.86
C LEU A 83 3.66 -16.82 11.38
N PRO A 84 2.36 -16.87 11.03
CA PRO A 84 1.82 -18.00 10.27
C PRO A 84 2.49 -18.07 8.89
N GLU A 85 2.74 -19.29 8.41
CA GLU A 85 3.31 -19.54 7.08
C GLU A 85 2.57 -18.78 5.96
N ILE A 86 1.25 -18.74 6.02
CA ILE A 86 0.38 -18.06 5.05
C ILE A 86 0.58 -16.53 5.03
N SER A 87 1.20 -15.95 6.06
CA SER A 87 1.47 -14.52 6.18
C SER A 87 2.82 -14.11 5.60
N LEU A 88 3.49 -14.99 4.87
CA LEU A 88 4.82 -14.75 4.32
C LEU A 88 4.81 -14.85 2.80
N ALA A 89 5.46 -13.90 2.14
CA ALA A 89 5.83 -13.99 0.73
C ALA A 89 7.35 -14.18 0.61
N LYS A 90 7.77 -15.30 0.03
CA LYS A 90 9.18 -15.55 -0.27
C LYS A 90 9.63 -14.65 -1.42
N VAL A 91 10.79 -14.03 -1.27
CA VAL A 91 11.41 -13.15 -2.28
C VAL A 91 12.77 -13.67 -2.70
N ASN A 92 13.30 -13.14 -3.81
CA ASN A 92 14.65 -13.46 -4.25
C ASN A 92 15.67 -13.12 -3.14
N PRO A 93 16.55 -14.05 -2.73
CA PRO A 93 17.56 -13.79 -1.69
C PRO A 93 18.58 -12.70 -2.07
N GLU A 94 18.73 -12.38 -3.36
CA GLU A 94 19.58 -11.27 -3.82
C GLU A 94 18.89 -9.90 -3.74
N ALA A 95 17.56 -9.86 -3.50
CA ALA A 95 16.84 -8.61 -3.38
C ALA A 95 17.19 -7.91 -2.04
N PRO A 96 17.51 -6.60 -2.06
CA PRO A 96 17.84 -5.86 -0.84
C PRO A 96 16.60 -5.75 0.05
N LEU A 97 16.64 -6.36 1.25
CA LEU A 97 15.50 -6.43 2.17
C LEU A 97 15.01 -5.06 2.62
N GLU A 98 15.91 -4.08 2.74
CA GLU A 98 15.62 -2.69 3.08
C GLU A 98 14.76 -1.96 2.02
N GLU A 99 14.78 -2.41 0.78
CA GLU A 99 13.97 -1.86 -0.30
C GLU A 99 12.69 -2.67 -0.50
N VAL A 100 12.83 -4.01 -0.63
CA VAL A 100 11.67 -4.87 -0.94
C VAL A 100 10.67 -4.97 0.22
N CYS A 101 11.05 -4.64 1.45
CA CYS A 101 10.11 -4.56 2.57
C CYS A 101 8.96 -3.58 2.32
N LEU A 102 9.15 -2.57 1.47
CA LEU A 102 8.12 -1.60 1.09
C LEU A 102 6.98 -2.23 0.25
N LEU A 103 7.23 -3.39 -0.37
CA LEU A 103 6.23 -4.13 -1.14
C LEU A 103 5.10 -4.69 -0.27
N GLY A 104 5.37 -4.92 1.02
CA GLY A 104 4.37 -5.50 1.94
C GLY A 104 3.15 -4.62 2.21
N CYS A 105 3.25 -3.30 1.97
CA CYS A 105 2.14 -2.36 2.20
C CYS A 105 2.13 -1.21 1.19
N GLY A 106 3.02 -0.22 1.37
CA GLY A 106 2.93 1.08 0.70
C GLY A 106 2.96 1.01 -0.82
N VAL A 107 3.90 0.26 -1.39
CA VAL A 107 4.04 0.14 -2.86
C VAL A 107 2.83 -0.58 -3.44
N THR A 108 2.48 -1.73 -2.90
CA THR A 108 1.33 -2.52 -3.35
C THR A 108 0.01 -1.76 -3.21
N THR A 109 -0.14 -0.98 -2.13
CA THR A 109 -1.34 -0.14 -1.92
C THR A 109 -1.46 0.94 -3.00
N GLY A 110 -0.41 1.73 -3.23
CA GLY A 110 -0.46 2.83 -4.20
C GLY A 110 -0.65 2.33 -5.63
N MET A 111 0.17 1.37 -6.07
CA MET A 111 0.06 0.78 -7.41
C MET A 111 -1.28 0.05 -7.60
N GLY A 112 -1.70 -0.73 -6.62
CA GLY A 112 -2.94 -1.50 -6.66
C GLY A 112 -4.19 -0.61 -6.69
N ALA A 113 -4.17 0.54 -6.01
CA ALA A 113 -5.25 1.53 -6.11
C ALA A 113 -5.47 1.98 -7.55
N VAL A 114 -4.39 2.24 -8.29
CA VAL A 114 -4.44 2.68 -9.69
C VAL A 114 -4.83 1.54 -10.62
N MET A 115 -4.09 0.42 -10.56
CA MET A 115 -4.17 -0.66 -11.55
C MET A 115 -5.34 -1.61 -11.31
N ASN A 116 -5.63 -1.94 -10.05
CA ASN A 116 -6.60 -2.97 -9.69
C ASN A 116 -7.95 -2.40 -9.23
N THR A 117 -7.94 -1.31 -8.47
CA THR A 117 -9.16 -0.72 -7.91
C THR A 117 -9.81 0.27 -8.89
N ALA A 118 -9.10 1.33 -9.24
CA ALA A 118 -9.59 2.33 -10.18
C ALA A 118 -9.54 1.85 -11.64
N LYS A 119 -8.60 0.94 -11.95
CA LYS A 119 -8.37 0.42 -13.31
C LYS A 119 -8.16 1.56 -14.31
N VAL A 120 -7.23 2.45 -13.96
CA VAL A 120 -6.90 3.61 -14.79
C VAL A 120 -6.59 3.18 -16.22
N GLU A 121 -7.25 3.80 -17.17
CA GLU A 121 -7.13 3.48 -18.58
C GLU A 121 -5.92 4.20 -19.21
N ALA A 122 -5.37 3.61 -20.28
CA ALA A 122 -4.33 4.24 -21.05
C ALA A 122 -4.82 5.55 -21.67
N GLY A 123 -4.02 6.61 -21.57
CA GLY A 123 -4.38 7.94 -22.03
C GLY A 123 -5.11 8.81 -21.02
N ALA A 124 -5.51 8.26 -19.88
CA ALA A 124 -6.22 9.00 -18.82
C ALA A 124 -5.37 10.13 -18.19
N THR A 125 -6.06 11.10 -17.63
CA THR A 125 -5.49 12.18 -16.79
C THR A 125 -5.72 11.85 -15.32
N VAL A 126 -4.66 11.88 -14.51
CA VAL A 126 -4.67 11.46 -13.11
C VAL A 126 -4.16 12.56 -12.19
N ALA A 127 -4.86 12.86 -11.09
CA ALA A 127 -4.40 13.72 -10.01
C ALA A 127 -4.06 12.90 -8.75
N ILE A 128 -2.89 13.13 -8.16
CA ILE A 128 -2.43 12.41 -6.98
C ILE A 128 -2.07 13.41 -5.89
N PHE A 129 -2.84 13.41 -4.80
CA PHE A 129 -2.69 14.31 -3.66
C PHE A 129 -1.86 13.65 -2.56
N GLY A 130 -0.69 14.22 -2.29
CA GLY A 130 0.28 13.71 -1.31
C GLY A 130 1.30 12.77 -1.95
N LEU A 131 2.57 13.13 -1.81
CA LEU A 131 3.72 12.42 -2.36
C LEU A 131 4.54 11.73 -1.27
N GLY A 132 3.84 11.00 -0.39
CA GLY A 132 4.42 10.01 0.51
C GLY A 132 4.63 8.67 -0.22
N GLY A 133 4.98 7.61 0.50
CA GLY A 133 5.21 6.28 -0.08
C GLY A 133 4.05 5.76 -0.93
N ILE A 134 2.81 5.94 -0.46
CA ILE A 134 1.60 5.52 -1.20
C ILE A 134 1.39 6.39 -2.44
N GLY A 135 1.47 7.73 -2.31
CA GLY A 135 1.25 8.63 -3.45
C GLY A 135 2.31 8.49 -4.54
N LEU A 136 3.59 8.34 -4.18
CA LEU A 136 4.65 8.06 -5.15
C LEU A 136 4.45 6.69 -5.83
N SER A 137 3.95 5.70 -5.10
CA SER A 137 3.59 4.40 -5.68
C SER A 137 2.37 4.49 -6.61
N ALA A 138 1.42 5.38 -6.30
CA ALA A 138 0.32 5.68 -7.22
C ALA A 138 0.82 6.38 -8.51
N VAL A 139 1.84 7.25 -8.42
CA VAL A 139 2.52 7.84 -9.60
C VAL A 139 3.11 6.74 -10.47
N ILE A 140 3.84 5.78 -9.88
CA ILE A 140 4.38 4.62 -10.61
C ILE A 140 3.24 3.83 -11.27
N GLY A 141 2.18 3.53 -10.53
CA GLY A 141 1.02 2.81 -11.05
C GLY A 141 0.36 3.51 -12.23
N ALA A 142 0.18 4.83 -12.17
CA ALA A 142 -0.37 5.64 -13.25
C ALA A 142 0.52 5.67 -14.50
N ALA A 143 1.84 5.77 -14.31
CA ALA A 143 2.81 5.68 -15.41
C ALA A 143 2.79 4.29 -16.07
N MET A 144 2.72 3.21 -15.28
CA MET A 144 2.59 1.83 -15.79
C MET A 144 1.26 1.59 -16.51
N ALA A 145 0.18 2.23 -16.07
CA ALA A 145 -1.13 2.22 -16.76
C ALA A 145 -1.14 3.07 -18.04
N SER A 146 -0.02 3.72 -18.38
CA SER A 146 0.09 4.60 -19.55
C SER A 146 -0.87 5.79 -19.50
N ALA A 147 -1.08 6.36 -18.30
CA ALA A 147 -1.79 7.63 -18.16
C ALA A 147 -1.04 8.72 -18.96
N SER A 148 -1.78 9.55 -19.71
CA SER A 148 -1.21 10.59 -20.56
C SER A 148 -0.73 11.80 -19.77
N ARG A 149 -1.35 12.05 -18.61
CA ARG A 149 -1.02 13.15 -17.72
C ARG A 149 -1.14 12.72 -16.26
N ILE A 150 -0.08 12.96 -15.49
CA ILE A 150 0.01 12.59 -14.08
C ILE A 150 0.38 13.83 -13.28
N ILE A 151 -0.61 14.40 -12.59
CA ILE A 151 -0.50 15.63 -11.81
C ILE A 151 -0.22 15.24 -10.35
N ALA A 152 0.99 15.48 -9.90
CA ALA A 152 1.45 15.20 -8.54
C ALA A 152 1.35 16.44 -7.66
N ILE A 153 0.60 16.37 -6.55
CA ILE A 153 0.29 17.50 -5.69
C ILE A 153 0.86 17.26 -4.29
N ASP A 154 1.72 18.17 -3.82
CA ASP A 154 2.25 18.16 -2.44
C ASP A 154 2.65 19.59 -2.02
N VAL A 155 2.59 19.87 -0.72
CA VAL A 155 3.05 21.14 -0.15
C VAL A 155 4.57 21.20 0.01
N ASN A 156 5.24 20.06 -0.05
CA ASN A 156 6.69 19.92 0.04
C ASN A 156 7.30 19.66 -1.35
N GLU A 157 7.84 20.70 -1.95
CA GLU A 157 8.42 20.68 -3.29
C GLU A 157 9.69 19.82 -3.41
N SER A 158 10.35 19.49 -2.29
CA SER A 158 11.53 18.60 -2.32
C SER A 158 11.23 17.21 -2.85
N LYS A 159 9.95 16.81 -2.86
CA LYS A 159 9.47 15.51 -3.39
C LYS A 159 9.25 15.52 -4.91
N PHE A 160 9.19 16.69 -5.53
CA PHE A 160 8.81 16.82 -6.95
C PHE A 160 9.83 16.20 -7.91
N GLU A 161 11.11 16.29 -7.59
CA GLU A 161 12.15 15.67 -8.42
C GLU A 161 11.96 14.15 -8.49
N LEU A 162 11.71 13.52 -7.34
CA LEU A 162 11.45 12.08 -7.28
C LEU A 162 10.13 11.72 -8.00
N ALA A 163 9.07 12.51 -7.80
CA ALA A 163 7.80 12.27 -8.48
C ALA A 163 7.96 12.29 -10.01
N ARG A 164 8.72 13.25 -10.55
CA ARG A 164 9.03 13.29 -12.01
C ARG A 164 9.84 12.09 -12.47
N LYS A 165 10.85 11.67 -11.70
CA LYS A 165 11.62 10.45 -12.00
C LYS A 165 10.74 9.19 -12.05
N LEU A 166 9.66 9.17 -11.26
CA LEU A 166 8.71 8.06 -11.20
C LEU A 166 7.56 8.15 -12.21
N GLY A 167 7.48 9.25 -12.99
CA GLY A 167 6.52 9.38 -14.08
C GLY A 167 5.53 10.54 -13.98
N ALA A 168 5.59 11.39 -12.95
CA ALA A 168 4.75 12.58 -12.88
C ALA A 168 5.07 13.57 -14.02
N THR A 169 4.05 14.00 -14.75
CA THR A 169 4.17 14.99 -15.83
C THR A 169 4.14 16.42 -15.30
N ASP A 170 3.33 16.66 -14.29
CA ASP A 170 3.14 17.94 -13.64
C ASP A 170 3.34 17.80 -12.12
N CYS A 171 3.94 18.81 -11.48
CA CYS A 171 4.06 18.86 -10.02
C CYS A 171 3.55 20.21 -9.54
N ILE A 172 2.63 20.20 -8.58
CA ILE A 172 1.91 21.39 -8.13
C ILE A 172 1.99 21.51 -6.61
N ASN A 173 2.43 22.70 -6.15
CA ASN A 173 2.29 23.09 -4.76
C ASN A 173 1.00 23.92 -4.61
N PRO A 174 -0.03 23.41 -3.88
CA PRO A 174 -1.28 24.13 -3.72
C PRO A 174 -1.13 25.49 -3.04
N LYS A 175 -0.07 25.68 -2.23
CA LYS A 175 0.23 26.96 -1.57
C LYS A 175 0.72 28.06 -2.51
N ALA A 176 1.08 27.72 -3.74
CA ALA A 176 1.51 28.69 -4.76
C ALA A 176 0.33 29.43 -5.43
N PHE A 177 -0.89 29.05 -5.13
CA PHE A 177 -2.11 29.59 -5.75
C PHE A 177 -3.00 30.31 -4.74
N ASN A 178 -3.69 31.37 -5.19
CA ASN A 178 -4.67 32.12 -4.39
C ASN A 178 -6.10 31.60 -4.54
N LYS A 179 -6.28 30.42 -5.09
CA LYS A 179 -7.58 29.76 -5.30
C LYS A 179 -7.50 28.30 -4.93
N PRO A 180 -8.64 27.64 -4.68
CA PRO A 180 -8.71 26.23 -4.34
C PRO A 180 -8.00 25.34 -5.36
N ILE A 181 -7.28 24.32 -4.88
CA ILE A 181 -6.46 23.47 -5.75
C ILE A 181 -7.29 22.72 -6.80
N GLN A 182 -8.51 22.30 -6.48
CA GLN A 182 -9.41 21.65 -7.42
C GLN A 182 -9.75 22.54 -8.62
N GLU A 183 -9.92 23.85 -8.40
CA GLU A 183 -10.17 24.82 -9.49
C GLU A 183 -8.95 24.96 -10.40
N VAL A 184 -7.74 24.97 -9.79
CA VAL A 184 -6.47 24.98 -10.55
C VAL A 184 -6.37 23.77 -11.46
N ILE A 185 -6.69 22.56 -10.92
CA ILE A 185 -6.61 21.31 -11.67
C ILE A 185 -7.64 21.31 -12.80
N VAL A 186 -8.88 21.70 -12.52
CA VAL A 186 -9.95 21.76 -13.53
C VAL A 186 -9.56 22.67 -14.70
N GLU A 187 -8.98 23.85 -14.42
CA GLU A 187 -8.49 24.74 -15.47
C GLU A 187 -7.31 24.17 -16.26
N LEU A 188 -6.35 23.53 -15.56
CA LEU A 188 -5.19 22.91 -16.21
C LEU A 188 -5.54 21.72 -17.12
N THR A 189 -6.68 21.10 -16.87
CA THR A 189 -7.14 19.90 -17.58
C THR A 189 -8.35 20.14 -18.49
N ASP A 190 -8.77 21.41 -18.63
CA ASP A 190 -9.93 21.79 -19.45
C ASP A 190 -11.21 21.01 -19.09
N GLY A 191 -11.49 20.92 -17.76
CA GLY A 191 -12.75 20.32 -17.31
C GLY A 191 -12.63 19.34 -16.16
N GLY A 192 -11.45 18.95 -15.77
CA GLY A 192 -11.17 18.01 -14.66
C GLY A 192 -10.38 16.79 -15.10
N VAL A 193 -9.92 16.01 -14.13
CA VAL A 193 -9.18 14.76 -14.36
C VAL A 193 -10.14 13.57 -14.44
N ASP A 194 -9.70 12.49 -15.10
CA ASP A 194 -10.45 11.23 -15.16
C ASP A 194 -10.42 10.50 -13.81
N TYR A 195 -9.28 10.54 -13.10
CA TYR A 195 -9.08 9.87 -11.83
C TYR A 195 -8.36 10.76 -10.84
N SER A 196 -8.74 10.66 -9.57
CA SER A 196 -8.02 11.29 -8.47
C SER A 196 -7.72 10.31 -7.34
N PHE A 197 -6.54 10.45 -6.71
CA PHE A 197 -6.09 9.65 -5.59
C PHE A 197 -5.71 10.56 -4.42
N GLU A 198 -6.40 10.41 -3.31
CA GLU A 198 -6.08 11.11 -2.06
C GLU A 198 -5.21 10.20 -1.20
N CYS A 199 -3.97 10.63 -0.91
CA CYS A 199 -2.94 9.84 -0.22
C CYS A 199 -2.38 10.58 1.01
N ILE A 200 -3.17 11.48 1.63
CA ILE A 200 -2.77 12.29 2.80
C ILE A 200 -3.57 11.88 4.03
N GLY A 201 -4.87 11.57 3.85
CA GLY A 201 -5.82 11.32 4.93
C GLY A 201 -6.41 12.61 5.52
N ASN A 202 -6.64 13.63 4.69
CA ASN A 202 -7.21 14.91 5.10
C ASN A 202 -8.58 15.13 4.44
N VAL A 203 -9.61 15.41 5.25
CA VAL A 203 -11.01 15.52 4.78
C VAL A 203 -11.20 16.63 3.74
N ASP A 204 -10.55 17.78 3.93
CA ASP A 204 -10.66 18.89 2.97
C ASP A 204 -9.98 18.54 1.65
N VAL A 205 -8.86 17.79 1.71
CA VAL A 205 -8.17 17.31 0.50
C VAL A 205 -8.97 16.20 -0.18
N MET A 206 -9.66 15.32 0.57
CA MET A 206 -10.57 14.33 -0.01
C MET A 206 -11.67 14.99 -0.84
N ARG A 207 -12.22 16.09 -0.33
CA ARG A 207 -13.21 16.89 -1.06
C ARG A 207 -12.60 17.52 -2.31
N SER A 208 -11.42 18.13 -2.21
CA SER A 208 -10.72 18.70 -3.35
C SER A 208 -10.38 17.66 -4.42
N ALA A 209 -10.00 16.45 -4.00
CA ALA A 209 -9.73 15.34 -4.90
C ALA A 209 -10.98 14.89 -5.67
N LEU A 210 -12.15 14.87 -5.00
CA LEU A 210 -13.41 14.59 -5.68
C LEU A 210 -13.80 15.71 -6.65
N GLU A 211 -13.72 16.97 -6.20
CA GLU A 211 -14.17 18.15 -6.97
C GLU A 211 -13.26 18.48 -8.17
N CYS A 212 -12.04 17.96 -8.23
CA CYS A 212 -11.13 18.15 -9.37
C CYS A 212 -11.38 17.17 -10.53
N CYS A 213 -12.26 16.18 -10.36
CA CYS A 213 -12.63 15.26 -11.42
C CYS A 213 -13.73 15.87 -12.31
N HIS A 214 -13.75 15.47 -13.58
CA HIS A 214 -14.84 15.83 -14.49
C HIS A 214 -16.13 15.08 -14.13
N LYS A 215 -17.25 15.52 -14.71
CA LYS A 215 -18.54 14.86 -14.60
C LYS A 215 -18.62 13.72 -15.62
N GLY A 216 -18.94 12.50 -15.16
CA GLY A 216 -19.09 11.38 -16.08
C GLY A 216 -18.89 10.02 -15.42
#